data_de07bc216f1a10e57105c69eacd74dc1
#
_entry.id   de07bc216f1a10e57105c69eacd74dc1
#
_cell.length_a   1.000
_cell.length_b   1.000
_cell.length_c   1.000
_cell.angle_alpha   90.00
_cell.angle_beta   90.00
_cell.angle_gamma   90.00
#
_symmetry.space_group_name_H-M   'P 1'
#
loop_
_entity.id
_entity.type
_entity.pdbx_description
1 polymer ?
#
loop_
_entity_poly.entity_id
_entity_poly.type
_entity_poly.pdbx_seq_one_letter_code
_entity_poly.pdbx_strand_id
1 'polypeptide(L)'
;NLMQEPTEKDFPSHTPMMQQYLRLKAEHPDILLFYRMGDFYELFYDDAKRASQLLEISLTKRGASAGEPIPMAGVPYHAVEGYLAKLVQLGESVAICEQIGDPALSKGPVERKVVRIVTPGTISDEALLQERHDNLLAAIVQSPRGFGYATLDISSGRFRLSEPADAETMAAELQRTNPAELLYPEDFQAMSLIDQRRGLRRRPLWEFEIDTARQQLNLQFRSEEH
;
A
#
# COMPACT_ATOMS: atom_id res chain seq x y z
N ASN A 1 -5.60 -20.35 16.30
CA ASN A 1 -4.36 -19.65 16.70
C ASN A 1 -3.94 -18.76 15.54
N LEU A 2 -4.32 -17.50 15.65
CA LEU A 2 -3.78 -16.43 14.82
C LEU A 2 -2.29 -16.33 15.17
N MET A 3 -1.42 -16.73 14.25
CA MET A 3 0.00 -16.40 14.38
C MET A 3 0.09 -14.88 14.29
N GLN A 4 0.43 -14.24 15.39
CA GLN A 4 0.70 -12.80 15.43
C GLN A 4 1.93 -12.51 14.57
N GLU A 5 1.88 -11.44 13.81
CA GLU A 5 3.07 -10.93 13.13
C GLU A 5 4.17 -10.64 14.16
N PRO A 6 5.44 -10.96 13.85
CA PRO A 6 6.54 -10.68 14.75
C PRO A 6 6.63 -9.18 15.04
N THR A 7 6.77 -8.84 16.29
CA THR A 7 6.99 -7.45 16.70
C THR A 7 8.45 -7.06 16.55
N GLU A 8 8.72 -5.77 16.50
CA GLU A 8 10.08 -5.23 16.40
C GLU A 8 11.06 -5.77 17.47
N LYS A 9 10.52 -6.20 18.61
CA LYS A 9 11.29 -6.80 19.72
C LYS A 9 11.82 -8.20 19.39
N ASP A 10 11.24 -8.87 18.39
CA ASP A 10 11.60 -10.24 18.01
C ASP A 10 12.66 -10.30 16.91
N PHE A 11 13.08 -9.16 16.33
CA PHE A 11 14.00 -9.09 15.20
C PHE A 11 15.34 -9.81 15.45
N PRO A 12 15.98 -9.71 16.63
CA PRO A 12 17.25 -10.39 16.86
C PRO A 12 17.20 -11.92 16.77
N SER A 13 16.02 -12.54 16.99
CA SER A 13 15.82 -13.99 16.91
C SER A 13 15.61 -14.51 15.48
N HIS A 14 15.40 -13.61 14.52
CA HIS A 14 15.20 -13.94 13.12
C HIS A 14 16.51 -14.06 12.34
N THR A 15 16.47 -14.78 11.22
CA THR A 15 17.60 -14.83 10.28
C THR A 15 17.88 -13.43 9.70
N PRO A 16 19.12 -13.14 9.26
CA PRO A 16 19.46 -11.82 8.68
C PRO A 16 18.55 -11.39 7.53
N MET A 17 18.17 -12.32 6.66
CA MET A 17 17.23 -12.04 5.56
C MET A 17 15.84 -11.67 6.09
N MET A 18 15.35 -12.40 7.08
CA MET A 18 14.05 -12.13 7.67
C MET A 18 14.04 -10.84 8.47
N GLN A 19 15.13 -10.50 9.14
CA GLN A 19 15.28 -9.19 9.78
C GLN A 19 15.17 -8.04 8.76
N GLN A 20 15.80 -8.18 7.59
CA GLN A 20 15.70 -7.21 6.51
C GLN A 20 14.25 -7.07 6.02
N TYR A 21 13.58 -8.19 5.78
CA TYR A 21 12.17 -8.21 5.38
C TYR A 21 11.27 -7.50 6.39
N LEU A 22 11.41 -7.84 7.67
CA LEU A 22 10.57 -7.27 8.74
C LEU A 22 10.77 -5.76 8.90
N ARG A 23 12.01 -5.26 8.72
CA ARG A 23 12.26 -3.80 8.71
C ARG A 23 11.57 -3.11 7.56
N LEU A 24 11.63 -3.66 6.37
CA LEU A 24 10.95 -3.12 5.19
C LEU A 24 9.42 -3.19 5.34
N LYS A 25 8.91 -4.31 5.88
CA LYS A 25 7.47 -4.46 6.14
C LYS A 25 6.97 -3.46 7.17
N ALA A 26 7.76 -3.17 8.20
CA ALA A 26 7.42 -2.18 9.22
C ALA A 26 7.25 -0.76 8.65
N GLU A 27 7.93 -0.42 7.55
CA GLU A 27 7.74 0.84 6.84
C GLU A 27 6.44 0.88 6.01
N HIS A 28 5.88 -0.30 5.67
CA HIS A 28 4.68 -0.44 4.86
C HIS A 28 3.72 -1.49 5.46
N PRO A 29 3.24 -1.30 6.70
CA PRO A 29 2.52 -2.35 7.43
C PRO A 29 1.15 -2.67 6.83
N ASP A 30 0.51 -1.72 6.14
CA ASP A 30 -0.87 -1.84 5.68
C ASP A 30 -1.00 -2.27 4.21
N ILE A 31 0.11 -2.50 3.51
CA ILE A 31 0.11 -2.90 2.10
C ILE A 31 0.92 -4.18 1.90
N LEU A 32 0.65 -4.88 0.82
CA LEU A 32 1.38 -6.10 0.49
C LEU A 32 2.82 -5.76 0.09
N LEU A 33 3.79 -6.50 0.62
CA LEU A 33 5.21 -6.34 0.28
C LEU A 33 5.67 -7.49 -0.62
N PHE A 34 5.98 -7.17 -1.87
CA PHE A 34 6.60 -8.09 -2.83
C PHE A 34 8.12 -7.99 -2.70
N TYR A 35 8.71 -9.02 -2.14
CA TYR A 35 10.12 -9.05 -1.77
C TYR A 35 10.91 -9.87 -2.81
N ARG A 36 11.76 -9.19 -3.59
CA ARG A 36 12.52 -9.84 -4.66
C ARG A 36 13.51 -10.87 -4.12
N MET A 37 13.40 -12.09 -4.61
CA MET A 37 14.31 -13.20 -4.32
C MET A 37 14.61 -13.97 -5.61
N GLY A 38 15.76 -13.68 -6.24
CA GLY A 38 16.11 -14.29 -7.53
C GLY A 38 15.07 -13.94 -8.60
N ASP A 39 14.48 -14.95 -9.21
CA ASP A 39 13.49 -14.80 -10.28
C ASP A 39 12.05 -14.71 -9.77
N PHE A 40 11.87 -14.56 -8.47
CA PHE A 40 10.56 -14.47 -7.83
C PHE A 40 10.41 -13.20 -7.02
N TYR A 41 9.15 -12.79 -6.82
CA TYR A 41 8.73 -11.95 -5.70
C TYR A 41 8.07 -12.86 -4.67
N GLU A 42 8.59 -12.84 -3.45
CA GLU A 42 8.05 -13.63 -2.35
C GLU A 42 7.27 -12.74 -1.38
N LEU A 43 6.21 -13.30 -0.84
CA LEU A 43 5.45 -12.70 0.26
C LEU A 43 5.56 -13.64 1.46
N PHE A 44 5.51 -13.06 2.65
CA PHE A 44 5.69 -13.81 3.90
C PHE A 44 4.56 -13.51 4.87
N TYR A 45 4.35 -14.42 5.82
CA TYR A 45 3.38 -14.29 6.92
C TYR A 45 1.97 -13.96 6.42
N ASP A 46 1.34 -12.93 6.98
CA ASP A 46 -0.03 -12.56 6.63
C ASP A 46 -0.18 -12.07 5.19
N ASP A 47 0.84 -11.40 4.64
CA ASP A 47 0.86 -11.03 3.23
C ASP A 47 0.81 -12.26 2.30
N ALA A 48 1.53 -13.32 2.66
CA ALA A 48 1.52 -14.58 1.91
C ALA A 48 0.13 -15.23 1.94
N LYS A 49 -0.49 -15.27 3.10
CA LYS A 49 -1.85 -15.82 3.27
C LYS A 49 -2.87 -15.03 2.46
N ARG A 50 -2.80 -13.71 2.54
CA ARG A 50 -3.71 -12.82 1.81
C ARG A 50 -3.53 -12.94 0.30
N ALA A 51 -2.30 -12.89 -0.19
CA ALA A 51 -2.00 -13.04 -1.61
C ALA A 51 -2.42 -14.40 -2.15
N SER A 52 -2.20 -15.46 -1.39
CA SER A 52 -2.64 -16.80 -1.73
C SER A 52 -4.15 -16.88 -1.95
N GLN A 53 -4.93 -16.25 -1.09
CA GLN A 53 -6.39 -16.19 -1.23
C GLN A 53 -6.84 -15.35 -2.43
N LEU A 54 -6.24 -14.18 -2.62
CA LEU A 54 -6.66 -13.23 -3.66
C LEU A 54 -6.21 -13.64 -5.06
N LEU A 55 -5.04 -14.24 -5.17
CA LEU A 55 -4.41 -14.60 -6.45
C LEU A 55 -4.53 -16.09 -6.79
N GLU A 56 -5.08 -16.89 -5.88
CA GLU A 56 -5.18 -18.36 -6.03
C GLU A 56 -3.82 -19.03 -6.28
N ILE A 57 -2.76 -18.48 -5.66
CA ILE A 57 -1.42 -19.04 -5.69
C ILE A 57 -1.16 -19.91 -4.47
N SER A 58 -0.22 -20.85 -4.59
CA SER A 58 0.09 -21.80 -3.53
C SER A 58 0.70 -21.11 -2.31
N LEU A 59 0.12 -21.40 -1.14
CA LEU A 59 0.70 -21.05 0.15
C LEU A 59 1.60 -22.20 0.61
N THR A 60 2.88 -21.93 0.82
CA THR A 60 3.86 -22.91 1.28
C THR A 60 4.43 -22.48 2.64
N LYS A 61 5.16 -23.38 3.26
CA LYS A 61 5.94 -23.11 4.46
C LYS A 61 7.36 -23.54 4.17
N ARG A 62 8.27 -22.60 4.14
CA ARG A 62 9.69 -22.86 3.88
C ARG A 62 10.54 -22.33 5.01
N GLY A 63 11.52 -23.17 5.44
CA GLY A 63 12.46 -22.77 6.48
C GLY A 63 11.78 -22.45 7.78
N ALA A 64 12.57 -21.91 8.70
CA ALA A 64 12.10 -21.40 9.97
C ALA A 64 12.87 -20.12 10.33
N SER A 65 12.20 -19.21 11.01
CA SER A 65 12.82 -18.03 11.59
C SER A 65 12.20 -17.82 12.97
N ALA A 66 13.00 -17.49 13.96
CA ALA A 66 12.58 -17.45 15.38
C ALA A 66 11.92 -18.76 15.87
N GLY A 67 12.37 -19.91 15.34
CA GLY A 67 11.88 -21.23 15.71
C GLY A 67 10.55 -21.66 15.08
N GLU A 68 9.93 -20.81 14.26
CA GLU A 68 8.63 -21.08 13.63
C GLU A 68 8.74 -21.19 12.11
N PRO A 69 7.95 -22.09 11.46
CA PRO A 69 7.86 -22.14 10.01
C PRO A 69 7.34 -20.82 9.42
N ILE A 70 7.88 -20.43 8.27
CA ILE A 70 7.52 -19.18 7.60
C ILE A 70 6.49 -19.46 6.52
N PRO A 71 5.25 -18.96 6.61
CA PRO A 71 4.32 -18.97 5.49
C PRO A 71 4.86 -18.15 4.32
N MET A 72 4.83 -18.69 3.11
CA MET A 72 5.36 -18.06 1.91
C MET A 72 4.40 -18.26 0.73
N ALA A 73 4.34 -17.26 -0.12
CA ALA A 73 3.72 -17.35 -1.43
C ALA A 73 4.55 -16.53 -2.41
N GLY A 74 4.78 -17.03 -3.61
CA GLY A 74 5.65 -16.38 -4.58
C GLY A 74 5.02 -16.28 -5.95
N VAL A 75 5.36 -15.22 -6.67
CA VAL A 75 5.00 -15.04 -8.07
C VAL A 75 6.28 -14.87 -8.91
N PRO A 76 6.32 -15.45 -10.13
CA PRO A 76 7.46 -15.26 -10.99
C PRO A 76 7.68 -13.80 -11.36
N TYR A 77 8.92 -13.36 -11.38
CA TYR A 77 9.28 -11.99 -11.74
C TYR A 77 8.68 -11.54 -13.08
N HIS A 78 8.76 -12.39 -14.10
CA HIS A 78 8.29 -12.06 -15.43
C HIS A 78 6.76 -11.94 -15.55
N ALA A 79 6.02 -12.46 -14.57
CA ALA A 79 4.55 -12.44 -14.57
C ALA A 79 3.95 -11.43 -13.59
N VAL A 80 4.78 -10.62 -12.92
CA VAL A 80 4.35 -9.76 -11.82
C VAL A 80 3.29 -8.74 -12.22
N GLU A 81 3.38 -8.16 -13.43
CA GLU A 81 2.43 -7.12 -13.85
C GLU A 81 0.99 -7.63 -13.92
N GLY A 82 0.77 -8.85 -14.36
CA GLY A 82 -0.56 -9.47 -14.35
C GLY A 82 -1.12 -9.67 -12.93
N TYR A 83 -0.28 -10.09 -12.01
CA TYR A 83 -0.67 -10.22 -10.60
C TYR A 83 -0.93 -8.88 -9.93
N LEU A 84 -0.12 -7.87 -10.23
CA LEU A 84 -0.34 -6.49 -9.74
C LEU A 84 -1.68 -5.95 -10.23
N ALA A 85 -1.99 -6.14 -11.51
CA ALA A 85 -3.28 -5.73 -12.09
C ALA A 85 -4.45 -6.34 -11.32
N LYS A 86 -4.40 -7.64 -11.05
CA LYS A 86 -5.45 -8.33 -10.29
C LYS A 86 -5.58 -7.80 -8.86
N LEU A 87 -4.47 -7.59 -8.16
CA LEU A 87 -4.48 -7.07 -6.80
C LEU A 87 -5.07 -5.67 -6.70
N VAL A 88 -4.68 -4.76 -7.59
CA VAL A 88 -5.22 -3.38 -7.57
C VAL A 88 -6.70 -3.33 -7.95
N GLN A 89 -7.18 -4.21 -8.83
CA GLN A 89 -8.60 -4.36 -9.11
C GLN A 89 -9.39 -4.79 -7.87
N LEU A 90 -8.77 -5.57 -7.00
CA LEU A 90 -9.35 -6.00 -5.72
C LEU A 90 -9.21 -4.94 -4.61
N GLY A 91 -8.64 -3.78 -4.91
CA GLY A 91 -8.44 -2.69 -3.97
C GLY A 91 -7.18 -2.78 -3.13
N GLU A 92 -6.26 -3.70 -3.46
CA GLU A 92 -5.00 -3.86 -2.74
C GLU A 92 -3.93 -2.89 -3.23
N SER A 93 -3.08 -2.44 -2.31
CA SER A 93 -1.86 -1.70 -2.61
C SER A 93 -0.64 -2.59 -2.40
N VAL A 94 0.39 -2.37 -3.20
CA VAL A 94 1.58 -3.23 -3.21
C VAL A 94 2.85 -2.38 -3.21
N ALA A 95 3.79 -2.71 -2.32
CA ALA A 95 5.17 -2.22 -2.37
C ALA A 95 6.05 -3.25 -3.07
N ILE A 96 6.79 -2.83 -4.06
CA ILE A 96 7.73 -3.68 -4.80
C ILE A 96 9.14 -3.42 -4.27
N CYS A 97 9.76 -4.45 -3.74
CA CYS A 97 11.10 -4.42 -3.18
C CYS A 97 12.07 -5.15 -4.10
N GLU A 98 13.09 -4.44 -4.56
CA GLU A 98 14.11 -4.95 -5.47
C GLU A 98 15.46 -5.13 -4.79
N GLN A 99 16.25 -6.04 -5.32
CA GLN A 99 17.66 -6.22 -4.96
C GLN A 99 18.48 -5.06 -5.52
N ILE A 100 19.35 -4.49 -4.69
CA ILE A 100 20.25 -3.39 -5.04
C ILE A 100 21.68 -3.88 -5.04
N GLY A 101 22.44 -3.55 -6.09
CA GLY A 101 23.84 -3.94 -6.23
C GLY A 101 24.05 -5.36 -6.75
N ASP A 102 25.30 -5.81 -6.69
CA ASP A 102 25.70 -7.14 -7.14
C ASP A 102 25.65 -8.15 -5.99
N PRO A 103 24.82 -9.22 -6.10
CA PRO A 103 24.75 -10.26 -5.08
C PRO A 103 26.09 -10.93 -4.79
N ALA A 104 26.97 -11.03 -5.79
CA ALA A 104 28.30 -11.65 -5.65
C ALA A 104 29.24 -10.86 -4.74
N LEU A 105 29.01 -9.57 -4.53
CA LEU A 105 29.84 -8.68 -3.71
C LEU A 105 29.30 -8.52 -2.28
N SER A 106 28.14 -9.06 -1.99
CA SER A 106 27.51 -8.95 -0.67
C SER A 106 28.08 -9.94 0.33
N LYS A 107 28.45 -9.48 1.51
CA LYS A 107 28.89 -10.31 2.64
C LYS A 107 27.74 -10.82 3.51
N GLY A 108 26.51 -10.54 3.15
CA GLY A 108 25.30 -10.90 3.88
C GLY A 108 24.12 -10.93 2.92
N PRO A 109 22.88 -10.76 3.41
CA PRO A 109 21.72 -10.62 2.53
C PRO A 109 21.96 -9.47 1.56
N VAL A 110 21.60 -9.67 0.28
CA VAL A 110 21.66 -8.61 -0.72
C VAL A 110 20.81 -7.44 -0.23
N GLU A 111 21.33 -6.23 -0.37
CA GLU A 111 20.57 -5.03 -0.03
C GLU A 111 19.31 -4.96 -0.88
N ARG A 112 18.19 -4.58 -0.26
CA ARG A 112 16.90 -4.42 -0.90
C ARG A 112 16.27 -3.09 -0.53
N LYS A 113 15.52 -2.56 -1.47
CA LYS A 113 14.84 -1.27 -1.32
C LYS A 113 13.47 -1.34 -1.99
N VAL A 114 12.49 -0.69 -1.38
CA VAL A 114 11.21 -0.45 -2.05
C VAL A 114 11.43 0.60 -3.14
N VAL A 115 11.19 0.20 -4.38
CA VAL A 115 11.43 1.04 -5.57
C VAL A 115 10.14 1.51 -6.24
N ARG A 116 9.02 0.84 -5.95
CA ARG A 116 7.72 1.15 -6.55
C ARG A 116 6.61 0.84 -5.56
N ILE A 117 5.65 1.74 -5.46
CA ILE A 117 4.39 1.50 -4.75
C ILE A 117 3.26 1.62 -5.76
N VAL A 118 2.46 0.56 -5.86
CA VAL A 118 1.31 0.49 -6.76
C VAL A 118 0.04 0.51 -5.94
N THR A 119 -0.82 1.48 -6.20
CA THR A 119 -2.10 1.63 -5.50
C THR A 119 -3.25 1.78 -6.49
N PRO A 120 -4.48 1.41 -6.12
CA PRO A 120 -5.63 1.50 -7.02
C PRO A 120 -5.90 2.91 -7.55
N GLY A 121 -5.65 3.94 -6.73
CA GLY A 121 -5.91 5.34 -7.09
C GLY A 121 -4.75 6.05 -7.78
N THR A 122 -3.55 5.48 -7.76
CA THR A 122 -2.34 6.11 -8.34
C THR A 122 -1.81 5.39 -9.58
N ILE A 123 -2.53 4.41 -10.05
CA ILE A 123 -2.13 3.62 -11.21
C ILE A 123 -2.24 4.47 -12.48
N SER A 124 -1.16 4.51 -13.27
CA SER A 124 -1.07 5.25 -14.53
C SER A 124 -0.73 4.35 -15.73
N ASP A 125 -0.44 3.08 -15.50
CA ASP A 125 -0.16 2.13 -16.57
C ASP A 125 -1.45 1.79 -17.33
N GLU A 126 -1.42 1.95 -18.63
CA GLU A 126 -2.57 1.72 -19.53
C GLU A 126 -3.13 0.30 -19.42
N ALA A 127 -2.26 -0.71 -19.28
CA ALA A 127 -2.68 -2.10 -19.11
C ALA A 127 -3.43 -2.35 -17.80
N LEU A 128 -3.12 -1.58 -16.76
CA LEU A 128 -3.76 -1.65 -15.45
C LEU A 128 -5.03 -0.80 -15.37
N LEU A 129 -5.17 0.20 -16.25
CA LEU A 129 -6.32 1.10 -16.33
C LEU A 129 -7.47 0.55 -17.16
N GLN A 130 -7.22 -0.39 -18.08
CA GLN A 130 -8.20 -0.87 -19.08
C GLN A 130 -9.50 -1.44 -18.48
N GLU A 131 -9.49 -1.86 -17.22
CA GLU A 131 -10.66 -2.46 -16.58
C GLU A 131 -11.35 -1.51 -15.58
N ARG A 132 -10.88 -0.26 -15.44
CA ARG A 132 -11.48 0.75 -14.57
C ARG A 132 -11.71 2.05 -15.32
N HIS A 133 -12.96 2.47 -15.36
CA HIS A 133 -13.36 3.74 -15.97
C HIS A 133 -12.98 4.96 -15.13
N ASP A 134 -12.90 4.81 -13.79
CA ASP A 134 -12.60 5.90 -12.87
C ASP A 134 -11.63 5.44 -11.78
N ASN A 135 -10.35 5.78 -11.92
CA ASN A 135 -9.33 5.55 -10.88
C ASN A 135 -9.16 6.81 -10.03
N LEU A 136 -10.19 7.15 -9.28
CA LEU A 136 -10.10 8.29 -8.38
C LEU A 136 -9.31 7.91 -7.12
N LEU A 137 -8.32 8.74 -6.80
CA LEU A 137 -7.72 8.82 -5.49
C LEU A 137 -8.51 9.83 -4.67
N ALA A 138 -8.95 9.46 -3.49
CA ALA A 138 -9.71 10.34 -2.61
C ALA A 138 -9.09 10.41 -1.23
N ALA A 139 -9.36 11.50 -0.53
CA ALA A 139 -9.01 11.69 0.87
C ALA A 139 -10.20 12.26 1.63
N ILE A 140 -10.45 11.71 2.81
CA ILE A 140 -11.53 12.16 3.70
C ILE A 140 -10.94 12.58 5.04
N VAL A 141 -11.42 13.70 5.56
CA VAL A 141 -11.13 14.15 6.93
C VAL A 141 -12.44 14.54 7.61
N GLN A 142 -12.42 14.52 8.92
CA GLN A 142 -13.55 14.92 9.75
C GLN A 142 -13.16 16.14 10.58
N SER A 143 -14.08 17.09 10.68
CA SER A 143 -13.95 18.28 11.51
C SER A 143 -15.21 18.50 12.32
N PRO A 144 -15.20 19.38 13.34
CA PRO A 144 -16.44 19.72 14.07
C PRO A 144 -17.55 20.27 13.21
N ARG A 145 -17.23 20.77 12.01
CA ARG A 145 -18.19 21.35 11.05
C ARG A 145 -18.73 20.37 10.01
N GLY A 146 -18.24 19.11 10.02
CA GLY A 146 -18.59 18.12 9.02
C GLY A 146 -17.37 17.40 8.48
N PHE A 147 -17.28 17.26 7.16
CA PHE A 147 -16.21 16.52 6.48
C PHE A 147 -15.49 17.40 5.46
N GLY A 148 -14.22 17.10 5.24
CA GLY A 148 -13.50 17.53 4.06
C GLY A 148 -13.29 16.33 3.15
N TYR A 149 -13.51 16.51 1.85
CA TYR A 149 -13.39 15.44 0.88
C TYR A 149 -12.70 15.94 -0.40
N ALA A 150 -11.61 15.30 -0.76
CA ALA A 150 -10.83 15.61 -1.94
C ALA A 150 -10.80 14.41 -2.89
N THR A 151 -10.89 14.64 -4.19
CA THR A 151 -10.69 13.62 -5.21
C THR A 151 -9.70 14.09 -6.26
N LEU A 152 -8.88 13.16 -6.74
CA LEU A 152 -7.93 13.36 -7.82
C LEU A 152 -8.08 12.26 -8.85
N ASP A 153 -8.31 12.66 -10.10
CA ASP A 153 -8.19 11.78 -11.26
C ASP A 153 -6.80 11.97 -11.86
N ILE A 154 -5.93 10.98 -11.68
CA ILE A 154 -4.54 11.06 -12.13
C ILE A 154 -4.46 11.14 -13.66
N SER A 155 -5.33 10.45 -14.38
CA SER A 155 -5.31 10.42 -15.85
C SER A 155 -5.68 11.75 -16.48
N SER A 156 -6.64 12.48 -15.88
CA SER A 156 -7.08 13.79 -16.37
C SER A 156 -6.43 14.98 -15.65
N GLY A 157 -5.80 14.73 -14.50
CA GLY A 157 -5.30 15.78 -13.59
C GLY A 157 -6.40 16.56 -12.87
N ARG A 158 -7.65 16.11 -12.94
CA ARG A 158 -8.78 16.80 -12.31
C ARG A 158 -8.78 16.60 -10.80
N PHE A 159 -8.72 17.71 -10.09
CA PHE A 159 -8.79 17.77 -8.64
C PHE A 159 -10.07 18.48 -8.19
N ARG A 160 -10.77 17.92 -7.21
CA ARG A 160 -11.98 18.48 -6.63
C ARG A 160 -11.93 18.45 -5.11
N LEU A 161 -12.46 19.50 -4.50
CA LEU A 161 -12.67 19.63 -3.06
C LEU A 161 -14.13 19.84 -2.75
N SER A 162 -14.62 19.23 -1.68
CA SER A 162 -15.95 19.47 -1.15
C SER A 162 -15.92 19.42 0.39
N GLU A 163 -16.94 20.04 1.00
CA GLU A 163 -17.11 20.11 2.45
C GLU A 163 -18.50 19.61 2.85
N PRO A 164 -18.76 18.29 2.77
CA PRO A 164 -20.04 17.73 3.20
C PRO A 164 -20.32 18.05 4.67
N ALA A 165 -21.50 18.60 4.93
CA ALA A 165 -21.87 19.12 6.27
C ALA A 165 -22.20 18.01 7.26
N ASP A 166 -22.64 16.85 6.79
CA ASP A 166 -23.09 15.73 7.61
C ASP A 166 -22.75 14.37 7.01
N ALA A 167 -22.99 13.31 7.79
CA ALA A 167 -22.68 11.95 7.39
C ALA A 167 -23.49 11.47 6.19
N GLU A 168 -24.75 11.90 6.07
CA GLU A 168 -25.62 11.54 4.96
C GLU A 168 -25.09 12.12 3.63
N THR A 169 -24.74 13.40 3.63
CA THR A 169 -24.15 14.07 2.46
C THR A 169 -22.80 13.44 2.10
N MET A 170 -21.97 13.10 3.09
CA MET A 170 -20.69 12.45 2.86
C MET A 170 -20.86 11.04 2.26
N ALA A 171 -21.81 10.27 2.75
CA ALA A 171 -22.14 8.96 2.21
C ALA A 171 -22.58 9.05 0.74
N ALA A 172 -23.39 10.04 0.40
CA ALA A 172 -23.81 10.29 -0.98
C ALA A 172 -22.64 10.66 -1.90
N GLU A 173 -21.71 11.49 -1.43
CA GLU A 173 -20.50 11.83 -2.18
C GLU A 173 -19.58 10.60 -2.41
N LEU A 174 -19.41 9.77 -1.40
CA LEU A 174 -18.64 8.53 -1.53
C LEU A 174 -19.27 7.58 -2.56
N GLN A 175 -20.58 7.45 -2.53
CA GLN A 175 -21.28 6.61 -3.49
C GLN A 175 -21.21 7.17 -4.92
N ARG A 176 -21.36 8.47 -5.07
CA ARG A 176 -21.31 9.15 -6.38
C ARG A 176 -19.93 9.05 -7.02
N THR A 177 -18.87 9.29 -6.25
CA THR A 177 -17.50 9.30 -6.74
C THR A 177 -16.86 7.91 -6.80
N ASN A 178 -17.27 7.01 -5.94
CA ASN A 178 -16.79 5.63 -5.82
C ASN A 178 -15.26 5.52 -6.01
N PRO A 179 -14.44 6.14 -5.14
CA PRO A 179 -12.99 6.18 -5.32
C PRO A 179 -12.38 4.78 -5.30
N ALA A 180 -11.38 4.57 -6.15
CA ALA A 180 -10.60 3.33 -6.17
C ALA A 180 -9.71 3.19 -4.94
N GLU A 181 -9.23 4.32 -4.42
CA GLU A 181 -8.44 4.41 -3.20
C GLU A 181 -8.94 5.58 -2.35
N LEU A 182 -9.08 5.35 -1.05
CA LEU A 182 -9.52 6.35 -0.10
C LEU A 182 -8.53 6.45 1.06
N LEU A 183 -7.89 7.61 1.17
CA LEU A 183 -7.02 7.95 2.28
C LEU A 183 -7.83 8.53 3.44
N TYR A 184 -7.54 8.09 4.65
CA TYR A 184 -8.16 8.62 5.85
C TYR A 184 -7.13 8.74 6.98
N PRO A 185 -7.26 9.75 7.87
CA PRO A 185 -6.34 9.91 8.98
C PRO A 185 -6.54 8.81 10.03
N GLU A 186 -5.48 8.48 10.75
CA GLU A 186 -5.49 7.43 11.77
C GLU A 186 -6.44 7.69 12.94
N ASP A 187 -6.84 8.95 13.16
CA ASP A 187 -7.83 9.35 14.18
C ASP A 187 -9.26 9.49 13.64
N PHE A 188 -9.52 9.05 12.41
CA PHE A 188 -10.85 9.16 11.79
C PHE A 188 -11.87 8.37 12.60
N GLN A 189 -12.98 9.03 12.99
CA GLN A 189 -13.97 8.46 13.91
C GLN A 189 -15.18 7.85 13.20
N ALA A 190 -15.53 8.36 12.02
CA ALA A 190 -16.73 7.94 11.29
C ALA A 190 -16.47 6.71 10.40
N MET A 191 -15.79 5.68 10.93
CA MET A 191 -15.40 4.49 10.19
C MET A 191 -16.57 3.75 9.56
N SER A 192 -17.78 3.83 10.14
CA SER A 192 -18.97 3.19 9.57
C SER A 192 -19.33 3.71 8.16
N LEU A 193 -18.87 4.90 7.79
CA LEU A 193 -19.07 5.45 6.45
C LEU A 193 -18.19 4.77 5.39
N ILE A 194 -17.04 4.24 5.78
CA ILE A 194 -16.00 3.80 4.84
C ILE A 194 -15.58 2.34 5.02
N ASP A 195 -15.91 1.69 6.13
CA ASP A 195 -15.38 0.37 6.52
C ASP A 195 -15.72 -0.77 5.55
N GLN A 196 -16.76 -0.63 4.74
CA GLN A 196 -17.14 -1.61 3.71
C GLN A 196 -16.48 -1.37 2.35
N ARG A 197 -15.69 -0.30 2.21
CA ARG A 197 -15.05 0.03 0.94
C ARG A 197 -13.74 -0.73 0.77
N ARG A 198 -13.39 -1.01 -0.49
CA ARG A 198 -12.06 -1.49 -0.88
C ARG A 198 -11.12 -0.31 -1.08
N GLY A 199 -9.82 -0.55 -1.01
CA GLY A 199 -8.81 0.47 -1.28
C GLY A 199 -8.67 1.50 -0.16
N LEU A 200 -9.00 1.14 1.07
CA LEU A 200 -8.80 2.01 2.22
C LEU A 200 -7.32 2.08 2.60
N ARG A 201 -6.81 3.29 2.83
CA ARG A 201 -5.45 3.50 3.35
C ARG A 201 -5.48 4.46 4.52
N ARG A 202 -5.11 3.96 5.68
CA ARG A 202 -4.90 4.77 6.87
C ARG A 202 -3.56 5.49 6.78
N ARG A 203 -3.57 6.80 7.02
CA ARG A 203 -2.36 7.61 6.95
C ARG A 203 -2.12 8.38 8.25
N PRO A 204 -0.84 8.65 8.59
CA PRO A 204 -0.50 9.43 9.78
C PRO A 204 -1.14 10.82 9.75
N LEU A 205 -1.47 11.36 10.95
CA LEU A 205 -2.09 12.68 11.09
C LEU A 205 -1.32 13.79 10.41
N TRP A 206 0.01 13.76 10.47
CA TRP A 206 0.86 14.81 9.91
C TRP A 206 0.71 14.96 8.38
N GLU A 207 0.26 13.94 7.67
CA GLU A 207 -0.02 14.04 6.22
C GLU A 207 -1.26 14.89 5.91
N PHE A 208 -2.11 15.12 6.89
CA PHE A 208 -3.33 15.92 6.77
C PHE A 208 -3.16 17.34 7.34
N GLU A 209 -1.98 17.70 7.83
CA GLU A 209 -1.69 19.03 8.37
C GLU A 209 -1.43 20.01 7.26
N ILE A 210 -2.04 21.22 7.37
CA ILE A 210 -1.92 22.29 6.37
C ILE A 210 -0.47 22.75 6.20
N ASP A 211 0.27 22.86 7.29
CA ASP A 211 1.66 23.30 7.26
C ASP A 211 2.57 22.32 6.52
N THR A 212 2.37 21.02 6.72
CA THR A 212 3.11 19.99 5.99
C THR A 212 2.79 20.05 4.49
N ALA A 213 1.53 20.19 4.13
CA ALA A 213 1.09 20.30 2.73
C ALA A 213 1.71 21.56 2.06
N ARG A 214 1.73 22.69 2.75
CA ARG A 214 2.38 23.94 2.26
C ARG A 214 3.88 23.77 2.06
N GLN A 215 4.57 23.11 2.98
CA GLN A 215 6.01 22.85 2.85
C GLN A 215 6.32 21.97 1.65
N GLN A 216 5.56 20.91 1.43
CA GLN A 216 5.74 20.02 0.28
C GLN A 216 5.47 20.72 -1.05
N LEU A 217 4.41 21.52 -1.15
CA LEU A 217 4.12 22.32 -2.33
C LEU A 217 5.25 23.31 -2.64
N ASN A 218 5.75 24.01 -1.63
CA ASN A 218 6.85 24.97 -1.78
C ASN A 218 8.15 24.28 -2.24
N LEU A 219 8.44 23.07 -1.76
CA LEU A 219 9.60 22.29 -2.20
C LEU A 219 9.46 21.85 -3.66
N GLN A 220 8.27 21.45 -4.09
CA GLN A 220 8.00 21.02 -5.45
C GLN A 220 8.12 22.19 -6.44
N PHE A 221 7.55 23.35 -6.14
CA PHE A 221 7.68 24.53 -6.98
C PHE A 221 9.12 25.04 -7.09
N ARG A 222 9.94 24.93 -6.04
CA ARG A 222 11.37 25.29 -6.09
C ARG A 222 12.20 24.33 -6.94
N SER A 223 11.79 23.07 -7.07
CA SER A 223 12.49 22.10 -7.90
C SER A 223 12.19 22.26 -9.40
N GLU A 224 11.08 22.90 -9.75
CA GLU A 224 10.70 23.18 -11.14
C GLU A 224 11.31 24.48 -11.70
N GLU A 225 11.88 25.34 -10.84
CA GLU A 225 12.55 26.59 -11.24
C GLU A 225 14.06 26.42 -11.53
N HIS A 226 14.59 25.20 -11.51
CA HIS A 226 15.96 24.85 -11.84
C HIS A 226 16.00 23.82 -12.99
#